data_a7299c1592dc195e968abdeb96ed2973
#
_entry.id   a7299c1592dc195e968abdeb96ed2973
#
_cell.length_a   1.000
_cell.length_b   1.000
_cell.length_c   1.000
_cell.angle_alpha   90.00
_cell.angle_beta   90.00
_cell.angle_gamma   90.00
#
_symmetry.space_group_name_H-M   'P 1'
#
loop_
_entity.id
_entity.type
_entity.pdbx_description
1 polymer ?
#
loop_
_entity_poly.entity_id
_entity_poly.type
_entity_poly.pdbx_seq_one_letter_code
_entity_poly.pdbx_strand_id
1 'polypeptide(L)'
;MHLRVGELAQRTGLTVRTLHHYDTIGLLKPSARSDAGYRLYNQDDVGRLHAIQALRHLGLPLADVATMLERGGEGLGDTIARQIRALGHEITQATELRARLQLLQERLAVGDAPDMSDWLSTLSLMTTFSKYFSAAELKIILENRKTQSVIWDKLIAEVRQAMQLQLAPDTKPVQSLALRWMNLTLAMMNDDFNLIDRWGQMYNTEPTGQFKNGPGPEVLGYINAAIALRMAAMLRHMTLAELRTLRTIDEAAVEILKQEAHALHAAQADPSSKPARALVARWEQVMLDLCGNQPALLHKLIAAYNAEPLLQGTTVFDDTTLGFIKSALAAQGHQLEVLKNA
;
A
#
# COMPACT_ATOMS: atom_id res chain seq x y z
N MET A 1 19.53 48.14 38.86
CA MET A 1 19.24 47.09 39.87
C MET A 1 19.89 45.80 39.37
N HIS A 2 20.71 45.16 40.23
CA HIS A 2 21.37 43.91 39.83
C HIS A 2 20.89 42.77 40.73
N LEU A 3 20.60 41.62 40.16
CA LEU A 3 20.22 40.41 40.86
C LEU A 3 21.41 39.46 40.98
N ARG A 4 21.63 38.84 42.14
CA ARG A 4 22.57 37.73 42.27
C ARG A 4 22.02 36.47 41.61
N VAL A 5 22.90 35.56 41.20
CA VAL A 5 22.53 34.32 40.52
C VAL A 5 21.45 33.50 41.25
N GLY A 6 21.51 33.44 42.60
CA GLY A 6 20.50 32.73 43.39
C GLY A 6 19.13 33.42 43.40
N GLU A 7 19.11 34.76 43.46
CA GLU A 7 17.87 35.55 43.37
C GLU A 7 17.22 35.43 41.98
N LEU A 8 18.05 35.48 40.94
CA LEU A 8 17.57 35.28 39.54
C LEU A 8 17.00 33.88 39.38
N ALA A 9 17.69 32.84 39.86
CA ALA A 9 17.25 31.45 39.81
C ALA A 9 15.87 31.28 40.49
N GLN A 10 15.72 31.83 41.71
CA GLN A 10 14.48 31.75 42.47
C GLN A 10 13.31 32.46 41.77
N ARG A 11 13.54 33.66 41.17
CA ARG A 11 12.50 34.46 40.49
C ARG A 11 12.07 33.84 39.15
N THR A 12 12.95 33.12 38.50
CA THR A 12 12.69 32.55 37.13
C THR A 12 12.33 31.06 37.15
N GLY A 13 12.35 30.42 38.33
CA GLY A 13 12.09 28.98 38.45
C GLY A 13 13.20 28.09 37.89
N LEU A 14 14.38 28.67 37.61
CA LEU A 14 15.55 27.93 37.12
C LEU A 14 16.47 27.52 38.27
N THR A 15 17.34 26.54 38.00
CA THR A 15 18.40 26.20 38.94
C THR A 15 19.63 27.11 38.74
N VAL A 16 20.37 27.35 39.79
CA VAL A 16 21.67 28.06 39.71
C VAL A 16 22.61 27.35 38.72
N ARG A 17 22.56 26.03 38.70
CA ARG A 17 23.32 25.19 37.74
C ARG A 17 22.96 25.49 36.27
N THR A 18 21.70 25.69 35.98
CA THR A 18 21.23 26.09 34.63
C THR A 18 21.80 27.43 34.21
N LEU A 19 21.74 28.44 35.11
CA LEU A 19 22.28 29.77 34.85
C LEU A 19 23.81 29.76 34.68
N HIS A 20 24.54 28.94 35.47
CA HIS A 20 25.97 28.72 35.26
C HIS A 20 26.26 28.04 33.90
N HIS A 21 25.45 27.07 33.50
CA HIS A 21 25.59 26.43 32.18
C HIS A 21 25.38 27.45 31.06
N TYR A 22 24.34 28.30 31.15
CA TYR A 22 24.09 29.36 30.17
C TYR A 22 25.24 30.38 30.07
N ASP A 23 25.89 30.73 31.22
CA ASP A 23 27.10 31.55 31.20
C ASP A 23 28.28 30.83 30.54
N THR A 24 28.49 29.54 30.83
CA THR A 24 29.60 28.74 30.28
C THR A 24 29.50 28.62 28.75
N ILE A 25 28.29 28.40 28.21
CA ILE A 25 28.06 28.30 26.76
C ILE A 25 27.85 29.66 26.08
N GLY A 26 27.96 30.77 26.82
CA GLY A 26 27.85 32.14 26.33
C GLY A 26 26.44 32.60 26.02
N LEU A 27 25.41 31.78 26.31
CA LEU A 27 24.01 32.05 26.02
C LEU A 27 23.45 33.20 26.89
N LEU A 28 23.82 33.26 28.17
CA LEU A 28 23.49 34.31 29.10
C LEU A 28 24.71 34.66 29.94
N LYS A 29 25.40 35.74 29.63
CA LYS A 29 26.56 36.21 30.41
C LYS A 29 26.09 37.23 31.46
N PRO A 30 26.63 37.18 32.69
CA PRO A 30 26.34 38.20 33.70
C PRO A 30 26.94 39.54 33.27
N SER A 31 26.18 40.63 33.42
CA SER A 31 26.63 41.99 33.10
C SER A 31 27.72 42.53 34.01
N ALA A 32 27.81 41.99 35.26
CA ALA A 32 28.83 42.37 36.23
C ALA A 32 29.17 41.21 37.18
N ARG A 33 30.25 41.43 37.97
CA ARG A 33 30.57 40.60 39.15
C ARG A 33 30.75 41.51 40.36
N SER A 34 30.30 41.04 41.52
CA SER A 34 30.54 41.75 42.78
C SER A 34 32.01 41.69 43.17
N ASP A 35 32.42 42.51 44.16
CA ASP A 35 33.79 42.49 44.72
C ASP A 35 34.17 41.09 45.28
N ALA A 36 33.19 40.34 45.73
CA ALA A 36 33.35 38.96 46.19
C ALA A 36 33.27 37.92 45.06
N GLY A 37 33.23 38.32 43.75
CA GLY A 37 33.25 37.45 42.58
C GLY A 37 31.88 36.86 42.19
N TYR A 38 30.79 37.19 42.88
CA TYR A 38 29.47 36.69 42.54
C TYR A 38 28.93 37.30 41.24
N ARG A 39 28.28 36.47 40.38
CA ARG A 39 27.61 36.88 39.14
C ARG A 39 26.43 37.80 39.43
N LEU A 40 26.38 38.93 38.72
CA LEU A 40 25.33 39.92 38.82
C LEU A 40 24.67 40.12 37.46
N TYR A 41 23.35 40.09 37.45
CA TYR A 41 22.52 40.22 36.25
C TYR A 41 21.69 41.51 36.32
N ASN A 42 21.71 42.28 35.24
CA ASN A 42 20.95 43.53 35.13
C ASN A 42 19.58 43.25 34.48
N GLN A 43 18.83 44.30 34.15
CA GLN A 43 17.50 44.20 33.53
C GLN A 43 17.55 43.63 32.10
N ASP A 44 18.59 43.95 31.34
CA ASP A 44 18.77 43.45 29.98
C ASP A 44 19.08 41.95 30.00
N ASP A 45 19.89 41.48 30.94
CA ASP A 45 20.17 40.08 31.17
C ASP A 45 18.89 39.28 31.50
N VAL A 46 18.02 39.89 32.33
CA VAL A 46 16.70 39.29 32.65
C VAL A 46 15.81 39.21 31.38
N GLY A 47 15.78 40.29 30.59
CA GLY A 47 15.07 40.31 29.30
C GLY A 47 15.58 39.22 28.36
N ARG A 48 16.91 39.06 28.24
CA ARG A 48 17.55 38.00 27.46
C ARG A 48 17.18 36.60 28.00
N LEU A 49 17.14 36.42 29.32
CA LEU A 49 16.74 35.16 29.95
C LEU A 49 15.28 34.81 29.63
N HIS A 50 14.37 35.80 29.65
CA HIS A 50 12.98 35.58 29.25
C HIS A 50 12.85 35.14 27.79
N ALA A 51 13.60 35.74 26.89
CA ALA A 51 13.64 35.34 25.51
C ALA A 51 14.16 33.90 25.33
N ILE A 52 15.23 33.51 26.04
CA ILE A 52 15.75 32.14 26.09
C ILE A 52 14.67 31.16 26.55
N GLN A 53 13.99 31.48 27.68
CA GLN A 53 12.95 30.61 28.22
C GLN A 53 11.76 30.46 27.24
N ALA A 54 11.31 31.56 26.64
CA ALA A 54 10.23 31.53 25.65
C ALA A 54 10.57 30.61 24.47
N LEU A 55 11.75 30.74 23.88
CA LEU A 55 12.21 29.90 22.78
C LEU A 55 12.40 28.43 23.20
N ARG A 56 12.87 28.18 24.43
CA ARG A 56 12.97 26.83 25.00
C ARG A 56 11.61 26.17 25.20
N HIS A 57 10.59 26.94 25.61
CA HIS A 57 9.21 26.46 25.75
C HIS A 57 8.60 26.04 24.38
N LEU A 58 9.09 26.63 23.28
CA LEU A 58 8.75 26.22 21.93
C LEU A 58 9.52 24.97 21.46
N GLY A 59 10.31 24.34 22.35
CA GLY A 59 11.06 23.13 22.05
C GLY A 59 12.37 23.33 21.29
N LEU A 60 12.83 24.59 21.11
CA LEU A 60 14.05 24.88 20.35
C LEU A 60 15.31 24.43 21.12
N PRO A 61 16.28 23.76 20.47
CA PRO A 61 17.58 23.45 21.04
C PRO A 61 18.35 24.70 21.47
N LEU A 62 19.19 24.61 22.53
CA LEU A 62 19.96 25.77 23.02
C LEU A 62 20.88 26.39 21.97
N ALA A 63 21.43 25.59 21.06
CA ALA A 63 22.27 26.07 19.95
C ALA A 63 21.48 26.97 18.99
N ASP A 64 20.26 26.60 18.66
CA ASP A 64 19.38 27.41 17.79
C ASP A 64 18.93 28.70 18.50
N VAL A 65 18.62 28.61 19.80
CA VAL A 65 18.29 29.77 20.64
C VAL A 65 19.45 30.77 20.66
N ALA A 66 20.71 30.31 20.83
CA ALA A 66 21.88 31.18 20.80
C ALA A 66 22.00 31.92 19.46
N THR A 67 21.96 31.20 18.37
CA THR A 67 22.05 31.75 16.99
C THR A 67 20.96 32.81 16.74
N MET A 68 19.74 32.54 17.18
CA MET A 68 18.60 33.45 17.01
C MET A 68 18.75 34.76 17.81
N LEU A 69 19.19 34.66 19.05
CA LEU A 69 19.37 35.83 19.91
C LEU A 69 20.54 36.70 19.42
N GLU A 70 21.55 36.12 18.77
CA GLU A 70 22.66 36.84 18.15
C GLU A 70 22.24 37.58 16.87
N ARG A 71 21.31 37.02 16.13
CA ARG A 71 20.82 37.58 14.84
C ARG A 71 19.60 38.50 15.00
N GLY A 72 19.23 38.88 16.17
CA GLY A 72 18.08 39.78 16.41
C GLY A 72 16.73 39.21 15.99
N GLY A 73 16.60 37.87 15.97
CA GLY A 73 15.37 37.16 15.56
C GLY A 73 15.24 36.87 14.08
N GLU A 74 16.20 37.23 13.24
CA GLU A 74 16.22 36.84 11.84
C GLU A 74 16.31 35.28 11.73
N GLY A 75 15.45 34.70 10.88
CA GLY A 75 15.37 33.23 10.69
C GLY A 75 14.55 32.48 11.73
N LEU A 76 13.82 33.18 12.63
CA LEU A 76 12.91 32.54 13.61
C LEU A 76 11.84 31.69 12.88
N GLY A 77 11.24 32.22 11.82
CA GLY A 77 10.24 31.52 11.03
C GLY A 77 10.77 30.21 10.45
N ASP A 78 11.98 30.23 9.88
CA ASP A 78 12.62 29.05 9.31
C ASP A 78 12.95 28.00 10.37
N THR A 79 13.40 28.43 11.55
CA THR A 79 13.74 27.52 12.65
C THR A 79 12.48 26.88 13.21
N ILE A 80 11.40 27.65 13.42
CA ILE A 80 10.10 27.12 13.83
C ILE A 80 9.57 26.13 12.77
N ALA A 81 9.67 26.47 11.48
CA ALA A 81 9.26 25.59 10.40
C ALA A 81 10.06 24.28 10.36
N ARG A 82 11.37 24.32 10.62
CA ARG A 82 12.18 23.10 10.79
C ARG A 82 11.72 22.25 11.97
N GLN A 83 11.47 22.88 13.13
CA GLN A 83 11.01 22.17 14.32
C GLN A 83 9.64 21.52 14.12
N ILE A 84 8.70 22.23 13.45
CA ILE A 84 7.38 21.66 13.09
C ILE A 84 7.56 20.43 12.19
N ARG A 85 8.43 20.49 11.19
CA ARG A 85 8.71 19.33 10.32
C ARG A 85 9.32 18.17 11.09
N ALA A 86 10.29 18.44 11.98
CA ALA A 86 10.92 17.41 12.81
C ALA A 86 9.89 16.71 13.72
N LEU A 87 9.06 17.50 14.42
CA LEU A 87 7.97 16.97 15.26
C LEU A 87 6.93 16.20 14.42
N GLY A 88 6.59 16.70 13.23
CA GLY A 88 5.70 15.97 12.31
C GLY A 88 6.27 14.59 11.96
N HIS A 89 7.57 14.51 11.70
CA HIS A 89 8.24 13.23 11.44
C HIS A 89 8.22 12.29 12.65
N GLU A 90 8.52 12.80 13.85
CA GLU A 90 8.44 12.02 15.10
C GLU A 90 7.01 11.50 15.37
N ILE A 91 6.00 12.34 15.19
CA ILE A 91 4.59 11.96 15.33
C ILE A 91 4.23 10.85 14.33
N THR A 92 4.67 10.97 13.08
CA THR A 92 4.44 9.96 12.04
C THR A 92 5.08 8.63 12.45
N GLN A 93 6.35 8.64 12.88
CA GLN A 93 7.06 7.43 13.34
C GLN A 93 6.38 6.78 14.55
N ALA A 94 6.01 7.61 15.57
CA ALA A 94 5.34 7.10 16.76
C ALA A 94 3.94 6.53 16.44
N THR A 95 3.20 7.15 15.53
CA THR A 95 1.88 6.70 15.08
C THR A 95 2.00 5.37 14.34
N GLU A 96 2.98 5.25 13.46
CA GLU A 96 3.27 4.03 12.71
C GLU A 96 3.67 2.87 13.64
N LEU A 97 4.58 3.13 14.60
CA LEU A 97 4.97 2.14 15.60
C LEU A 97 3.77 1.67 16.44
N ARG A 98 2.92 2.61 16.88
CA ARG A 98 1.70 2.29 17.64
C ARG A 98 0.78 1.37 16.83
N ALA A 99 0.54 1.70 15.56
CA ALA A 99 -0.32 0.90 14.69
C ALA A 99 0.23 -0.52 14.48
N ARG A 100 1.55 -0.68 14.33
CA ARG A 100 2.20 -2.00 14.25
C ARG A 100 2.03 -2.81 15.53
N LEU A 101 2.20 -2.17 16.70
CA LEU A 101 1.99 -2.83 18.00
C LEU A 101 0.53 -3.26 18.18
N GLN A 102 -0.43 -2.48 17.71
CA GLN A 102 -1.85 -2.86 17.73
C GLN A 102 -2.13 -4.08 16.86
N LEU A 103 -1.56 -4.14 15.63
CA LEU A 103 -1.68 -5.34 14.78
C LEU A 103 -1.09 -6.59 15.44
N LEU A 104 0.04 -6.46 16.13
CA LEU A 104 0.61 -7.57 16.91
C LEU A 104 -0.32 -7.99 18.05
N GLN A 105 -0.86 -7.04 18.80
CA GLN A 105 -1.78 -7.30 19.91
C GLN A 105 -3.04 -8.03 19.43
N GLU A 106 -3.64 -7.59 18.32
CA GLU A 106 -4.82 -8.22 17.72
C GLU A 106 -4.53 -9.70 17.33
N ARG A 107 -3.35 -9.97 16.77
CA ARG A 107 -2.95 -11.34 16.41
C ARG A 107 -2.74 -12.26 17.63
N LEU A 108 -2.21 -11.72 18.71
CA LEU A 108 -2.00 -12.45 19.95
C LEU A 108 -3.31 -12.80 20.68
N ALA A 109 -4.33 -11.96 20.51
CA ALA A 109 -5.63 -12.17 21.15
C ALA A 109 -6.47 -13.29 20.49
N VAL A 110 -6.12 -13.75 19.29
CA VAL A 110 -6.94 -14.65 18.45
C VAL A 110 -6.50 -16.12 18.53
N GLY A 111 -5.41 -16.47 19.22
CA GLY A 111 -4.89 -17.86 19.20
C GLY A 111 -4.48 -18.42 20.57
N ASP A 112 -4.41 -19.74 20.66
CA ASP A 112 -3.64 -20.43 21.70
C ASP A 112 -2.21 -19.87 21.71
N ALA A 113 -1.60 -19.75 22.90
CA ALA A 113 -0.29 -19.13 23.05
C ALA A 113 0.69 -19.71 22.02
N PRO A 114 1.11 -18.88 21.02
CA PRO A 114 1.99 -19.35 19.96
C PRO A 114 3.32 -19.80 20.58
N ASP A 115 3.93 -20.85 20.04
CA ASP A 115 5.25 -21.23 20.51
C ASP A 115 6.29 -20.12 20.18
N MET A 116 7.47 -20.20 20.79
CA MET A 116 8.53 -19.21 20.60
C MET A 116 8.93 -19.08 19.11
N SER A 117 8.87 -20.15 18.34
CA SER A 117 9.19 -20.19 16.91
C SER A 117 8.15 -19.42 16.08
N ASP A 118 6.88 -19.60 16.39
CA ASP A 118 5.78 -18.86 15.73
C ASP A 118 5.85 -17.37 16.07
N TRP A 119 6.24 -17.01 17.28
CA TRP A 119 6.51 -15.64 17.70
C TRP A 119 7.64 -14.99 16.90
N LEU A 120 8.80 -15.63 16.84
CA LEU A 120 9.96 -15.13 16.11
C LEU A 120 9.67 -15.02 14.60
N SER A 121 8.93 -15.97 14.04
CA SER A 121 8.49 -15.93 12.65
C SER A 121 7.58 -14.72 12.38
N THR A 122 6.62 -14.45 13.26
CA THR A 122 5.69 -13.32 13.16
C THR A 122 6.44 -11.98 13.27
N LEU A 123 7.37 -11.84 14.20
CA LEU A 123 8.19 -10.63 14.36
C LEU A 123 9.10 -10.41 13.14
N SER A 124 9.72 -11.46 12.64
CA SER A 124 10.56 -11.40 11.43
C SER A 124 9.75 -10.94 10.21
N LEU A 125 8.57 -11.52 10.01
CA LEU A 125 7.65 -11.11 8.94
C LEU A 125 7.24 -9.64 9.07
N MET A 126 6.87 -9.21 10.28
CA MET A 126 6.51 -7.81 10.52
C MET A 126 7.67 -6.85 10.27
N THR A 127 8.89 -7.24 10.63
CA THR A 127 10.09 -6.46 10.34
C THR A 127 10.33 -6.33 8.84
N THR A 128 10.19 -7.43 8.10
CA THR A 128 10.33 -7.44 6.63
C THR A 128 9.23 -6.61 5.98
N PHE A 129 7.97 -6.85 6.32
CA PHE A 129 6.85 -6.09 5.76
C PHE A 129 6.96 -4.60 6.02
N SER A 130 7.43 -4.21 7.20
CA SER A 130 7.55 -2.79 7.57
C SER A 130 8.56 -2.00 6.76
N LYS A 131 9.46 -2.67 6.02
CA LYS A 131 10.37 -2.02 5.07
C LYS A 131 9.64 -1.54 3.80
N TYR A 132 8.54 -2.21 3.45
CA TYR A 132 7.83 -2.02 2.18
C TYR A 132 6.45 -1.41 2.35
N PHE A 133 5.80 -1.61 3.50
CA PHE A 133 4.40 -1.22 3.73
C PHE A 133 4.22 -0.48 5.05
N SER A 134 3.32 0.50 5.05
CA SER A 134 2.82 1.12 6.27
C SER A 134 1.93 0.16 7.06
N ALA A 135 1.66 0.46 8.33
CA ALA A 135 0.78 -0.34 9.17
C ALA A 135 -0.67 -0.40 8.63
N ALA A 136 -1.15 0.71 8.06
CA ALA A 136 -2.49 0.77 7.47
C ALA A 136 -2.61 -0.13 6.22
N GLU A 137 -1.61 -0.08 5.33
CA GLU A 137 -1.53 -0.94 4.15
C GLU A 137 -1.42 -2.41 4.54
N LEU A 138 -0.58 -2.73 5.52
CA LEU A 138 -0.45 -4.10 6.03
C LEU A 138 -1.76 -4.63 6.61
N LYS A 139 -2.51 -3.81 7.32
CA LYS A 139 -3.82 -4.20 7.85
C LYS A 139 -4.75 -4.62 6.73
N ILE A 140 -4.89 -3.80 5.68
CA ILE A 140 -5.71 -4.10 4.50
C ILE A 140 -5.27 -5.42 3.84
N ILE A 141 -3.97 -5.57 3.54
CA ILE A 141 -3.42 -6.76 2.90
C ILE A 141 -3.71 -8.02 3.72
N LEU A 142 -3.49 -7.96 5.03
CA LEU A 142 -3.67 -9.10 5.92
C LEU A 142 -5.15 -9.48 6.12
N GLU A 143 -6.05 -8.51 6.21
CA GLU A 143 -7.50 -8.73 6.29
C GLU A 143 -8.02 -9.37 4.99
N ASN A 144 -7.66 -8.81 3.83
CA ASN A 144 -8.05 -9.36 2.53
C ASN A 144 -7.49 -10.77 2.33
N ARG A 145 -6.22 -11.01 2.68
CA ARG A 145 -5.62 -12.34 2.60
C ARG A 145 -6.34 -13.36 3.51
N LYS A 146 -6.73 -12.95 4.71
CA LYS A 146 -7.48 -13.81 5.64
C LYS A 146 -8.84 -14.19 5.05
N THR A 147 -9.56 -13.22 4.51
CA THR A 147 -10.88 -13.45 3.87
C THR A 147 -10.76 -14.40 2.67
N GLN A 148 -9.68 -14.28 1.90
CA GLN A 148 -9.44 -15.05 0.67
C GLN A 148 -8.59 -16.30 0.89
N SER A 149 -8.26 -16.68 2.14
CA SER A 149 -7.29 -17.75 2.43
C SER A 149 -7.62 -19.08 1.76
N VAL A 150 -8.87 -19.51 1.81
CA VAL A 150 -9.32 -20.78 1.20
C VAL A 150 -9.13 -20.76 -0.32
N ILE A 151 -9.40 -19.60 -0.97
CA ILE A 151 -9.23 -19.45 -2.42
C ILE A 151 -7.75 -19.48 -2.80
N TRP A 152 -6.90 -18.81 -2.01
CA TRP A 152 -5.45 -18.86 -2.18
C TRP A 152 -4.88 -20.27 -2.02
N ASP A 153 -5.25 -20.98 -0.97
CA ASP A 153 -4.75 -22.34 -0.71
C ASP A 153 -5.12 -23.30 -1.85
N LYS A 154 -6.35 -23.20 -2.35
CA LYS A 154 -6.81 -23.96 -3.51
C LYS A 154 -6.02 -23.62 -4.76
N LEU A 155 -5.83 -22.32 -5.07
CA LEU A 155 -5.08 -21.89 -6.25
C LEU A 155 -3.62 -22.32 -6.20
N ILE A 156 -2.96 -22.21 -5.03
CA ILE A 156 -1.59 -22.68 -4.84
C ILE A 156 -1.49 -24.20 -5.05
N ALA A 157 -2.47 -24.97 -4.57
CA ALA A 157 -2.51 -26.41 -4.81
C ALA A 157 -2.66 -26.75 -6.30
N GLU A 158 -3.52 -26.04 -7.03
CA GLU A 158 -3.70 -26.21 -8.47
C GLU A 158 -2.43 -25.85 -9.25
N VAL A 159 -1.71 -24.78 -8.85
CA VAL A 159 -0.41 -24.42 -9.45
C VAL A 159 0.63 -25.53 -9.21
N ARG A 160 0.72 -26.07 -7.97
CA ARG A 160 1.61 -27.20 -7.66
C ARG A 160 1.28 -28.44 -8.51
N GLN A 161 0.00 -28.71 -8.73
CA GLN A 161 -0.44 -29.81 -9.59
C GLN A 161 0.01 -29.57 -11.06
N ALA A 162 -0.13 -28.37 -11.57
CA ALA A 162 0.34 -28.02 -12.91
C ALA A 162 1.87 -28.20 -13.06
N MET A 163 2.63 -27.84 -12.02
CA MET A 163 4.09 -28.07 -11.98
C MET A 163 4.42 -29.57 -11.98
N GLN A 164 3.71 -30.38 -11.19
CA GLN A 164 3.90 -31.85 -11.16
C GLN A 164 3.60 -32.50 -12.51
N LEU A 165 2.59 -31.98 -13.23
CA LEU A 165 2.25 -32.41 -14.58
C LEU A 165 3.19 -31.82 -15.65
N GLN A 166 4.22 -31.07 -15.25
CA GLN A 166 5.20 -30.41 -16.12
C GLN A 166 4.56 -29.56 -17.25
N LEU A 167 3.41 -28.94 -16.97
CA LEU A 167 2.75 -28.06 -17.94
C LEU A 167 3.59 -26.82 -18.19
N ALA A 168 3.79 -26.45 -19.45
CA ALA A 168 4.51 -25.24 -19.78
C ALA A 168 3.71 -23.97 -19.42
N PRO A 169 4.38 -22.87 -19.02
CA PRO A 169 3.72 -21.61 -18.59
C PRO A 169 2.78 -20.98 -19.63
N ASP A 170 2.96 -21.27 -20.92
CA ASP A 170 2.14 -20.79 -22.04
C ASP A 170 0.90 -21.62 -22.31
N THR A 171 0.72 -22.74 -21.63
CA THR A 171 -0.47 -23.60 -21.82
C THR A 171 -1.75 -22.96 -21.27
N LYS A 172 -2.89 -23.20 -21.92
CA LYS A 172 -4.19 -22.67 -21.48
C LYS A 172 -4.50 -22.93 -20.00
N PRO A 173 -4.32 -24.15 -19.43
CA PRO A 173 -4.55 -24.38 -18.02
C PRO A 173 -3.70 -23.46 -17.12
N VAL A 174 -2.41 -23.31 -17.42
CA VAL A 174 -1.50 -22.48 -16.63
C VAL A 174 -1.81 -20.99 -16.80
N GLN A 175 -2.18 -20.55 -17.99
CA GLN A 175 -2.62 -19.18 -18.23
C GLN A 175 -3.94 -18.84 -17.51
N SER A 176 -4.85 -19.79 -17.33
CA SER A 176 -6.04 -19.62 -16.49
C SER A 176 -5.67 -19.48 -15.01
N LEU A 177 -4.69 -20.23 -14.53
CA LEU A 177 -4.14 -20.07 -13.17
C LEU A 177 -3.49 -18.70 -13.00
N ALA A 178 -2.72 -18.23 -13.99
CA ALA A 178 -2.09 -16.92 -14.01
C ALA A 178 -3.12 -15.79 -13.92
N LEU A 179 -4.22 -15.85 -14.68
CA LEU A 179 -5.31 -14.89 -14.60
C LEU A 179 -5.94 -14.84 -13.21
N ARG A 180 -6.26 -16.01 -12.64
CA ARG A 180 -6.83 -16.10 -11.29
C ARG A 180 -5.86 -15.56 -10.23
N TRP A 181 -4.57 -15.85 -10.36
CA TRP A 181 -3.53 -15.31 -9.48
C TRP A 181 -3.47 -13.79 -9.53
N MET A 182 -3.48 -13.21 -10.73
CA MET A 182 -3.49 -11.76 -10.94
C MET A 182 -4.72 -11.12 -10.29
N ASN A 183 -5.91 -11.68 -10.53
CA ASN A 183 -7.17 -11.16 -9.96
C ASN A 183 -7.17 -11.20 -8.42
N LEU A 184 -6.74 -12.31 -7.83
CA LEU A 184 -6.64 -12.42 -6.37
C LEU A 184 -5.59 -11.49 -5.78
N THR A 185 -4.49 -11.24 -6.50
CA THR A 185 -3.48 -10.27 -6.07
C THR A 185 -4.03 -8.85 -6.11
N LEU A 186 -4.74 -8.48 -7.18
CA LEU A 186 -5.44 -7.19 -7.29
C LEU A 186 -6.43 -6.99 -6.13
N ALA A 187 -7.28 -7.97 -5.89
CA ALA A 187 -8.26 -7.94 -4.79
C ALA A 187 -7.59 -7.83 -3.41
N MET A 188 -6.49 -8.57 -3.18
CA MET A 188 -5.73 -8.52 -1.94
C MET A 188 -5.13 -7.14 -1.69
N MET A 189 -4.72 -6.44 -2.75
CA MET A 189 -4.11 -5.10 -2.72
C MET A 189 -5.12 -3.96 -2.92
N ASN A 190 -6.42 -4.27 -2.92
CA ASN A 190 -7.50 -3.29 -3.10
C ASN A 190 -7.32 -2.44 -4.37
N ASP A 191 -6.94 -3.09 -5.48
CA ASP A 191 -6.65 -2.51 -6.80
C ASP A 191 -5.50 -1.46 -6.80
N ASP A 192 -4.64 -1.43 -5.78
CA ASP A 192 -3.50 -0.53 -5.73
C ASP A 192 -2.24 -1.19 -6.34
N PHE A 193 -1.92 -0.79 -7.57
CA PHE A 193 -0.75 -1.29 -8.29
C PHE A 193 0.59 -0.91 -7.64
N ASN A 194 0.65 0.19 -6.86
CA ASN A 194 1.87 0.53 -6.12
C ASN A 194 2.12 -0.48 -4.99
N LEU A 195 1.06 -1.00 -4.37
CA LEU A 195 1.17 -2.09 -3.40
C LEU A 195 1.64 -3.37 -4.08
N ILE A 196 1.13 -3.69 -5.28
CA ILE A 196 1.53 -4.87 -6.05
C ILE A 196 3.02 -4.79 -6.43
N ASP A 197 3.49 -3.63 -6.92
CA ASP A 197 4.90 -3.42 -7.27
C ASP A 197 5.82 -3.62 -6.04
N ARG A 198 5.47 -3.03 -4.90
CA ARG A 198 6.22 -3.17 -3.65
C ARG A 198 6.19 -4.60 -3.11
N TRP A 199 5.06 -5.29 -3.27
CA TRP A 199 4.92 -6.70 -2.94
C TRP A 199 5.83 -7.58 -3.77
N GLY A 200 5.86 -7.36 -5.09
CA GLY A 200 6.79 -8.03 -6.00
C GLY A 200 8.26 -7.74 -5.66
N GLN A 201 8.59 -6.49 -5.38
CA GLN A 201 9.94 -6.09 -4.96
C GLN A 201 10.36 -6.80 -3.66
N MET A 202 9.48 -6.87 -2.67
CA MET A 202 9.74 -7.56 -1.41
C MET A 202 10.07 -9.05 -1.65
N TYR A 203 9.27 -9.75 -2.45
CA TYR A 203 9.51 -11.17 -2.75
C TYR A 203 10.82 -11.40 -3.51
N ASN A 204 11.23 -10.47 -4.37
CA ASN A 204 12.49 -10.57 -5.13
C ASN A 204 13.73 -10.26 -4.27
N THR A 205 13.59 -9.47 -3.21
CA THR A 205 14.71 -8.98 -2.41
C THR A 205 14.92 -9.77 -1.13
N GLU A 206 13.82 -10.22 -0.50
CA GLU A 206 13.85 -10.90 0.79
C GLU A 206 13.74 -12.44 0.60
N PRO A 207 14.41 -13.24 1.44
CA PRO A 207 14.32 -14.70 1.34
C PRO A 207 12.87 -15.18 1.48
N THR A 208 12.35 -15.83 0.45
CA THR A 208 10.95 -16.25 0.33
C THR A 208 10.52 -17.37 1.28
N GLY A 209 11.44 -17.97 2.04
CA GLY A 209 11.15 -19.03 3.02
C GLY A 209 10.43 -18.59 4.29
N GLN A 210 10.10 -17.32 4.43
CA GLN A 210 9.58 -16.75 5.68
C GLN A 210 8.07 -16.92 5.89
N PHE A 211 7.32 -17.26 4.86
CA PHE A 211 5.87 -17.46 4.98
C PHE A 211 5.55 -18.94 5.23
N LYS A 212 5.25 -19.29 6.48
CA LYS A 212 4.93 -20.68 6.90
C LYS A 212 3.85 -21.36 6.03
N ASN A 213 2.96 -20.57 5.39
CA ASN A 213 1.88 -21.04 4.52
C ASN A 213 1.82 -20.27 3.19
N GLY A 214 2.92 -19.64 2.76
CA GLY A 214 2.99 -18.95 1.49
C GLY A 214 3.35 -19.87 0.33
N PRO A 215 3.16 -19.41 -0.92
CA PRO A 215 3.72 -20.11 -2.06
C PRO A 215 5.26 -20.09 -1.93
N GLY A 216 5.89 -21.26 -2.03
CA GLY A 216 7.35 -21.35 -2.06
C GLY A 216 7.94 -20.65 -3.30
N PRO A 217 9.27 -20.38 -3.31
CA PRO A 217 9.94 -19.70 -4.41
C PRO A 217 9.75 -20.39 -5.76
N GLU A 218 9.65 -21.71 -5.79
CA GLU A 218 9.41 -22.49 -7.01
C GLU A 218 8.03 -22.22 -7.61
N VAL A 219 6.98 -22.21 -6.76
CA VAL A 219 5.61 -21.89 -7.18
C VAL A 219 5.52 -20.46 -7.70
N LEU A 220 6.15 -19.51 -6.99
CA LEU A 220 6.21 -18.12 -7.43
C LEU A 220 6.95 -17.96 -8.74
N GLY A 221 8.11 -18.61 -8.91
CA GLY A 221 8.88 -18.58 -10.15
C GLY A 221 8.05 -19.08 -11.35
N TYR A 222 7.37 -20.21 -11.16
CA TYR A 222 6.54 -20.83 -12.18
C TYR A 222 5.35 -19.95 -12.59
N ILE A 223 4.56 -19.45 -11.62
CA ILE A 223 3.39 -18.63 -11.94
C ILE A 223 3.78 -17.24 -12.47
N ASN A 224 4.89 -16.67 -11.99
CA ASN A 224 5.40 -15.41 -12.50
C ASN A 224 5.87 -15.52 -13.95
N ALA A 225 6.42 -16.66 -14.38
CA ALA A 225 6.74 -16.92 -15.78
C ALA A 225 5.47 -16.89 -16.66
N ALA A 226 4.38 -17.49 -16.20
CA ALA A 226 3.11 -17.45 -16.91
C ALA A 226 2.49 -16.05 -16.95
N ILE A 227 2.54 -15.32 -15.84
CA ILE A 227 2.09 -13.92 -15.75
C ILE A 227 2.91 -13.03 -16.68
N ALA A 228 4.23 -13.20 -16.76
CA ALA A 228 5.09 -12.42 -17.65
C ALA A 228 4.72 -12.60 -19.12
N LEU A 229 4.44 -13.85 -19.56
CA LEU A 229 3.95 -14.14 -20.93
C LEU A 229 2.61 -13.45 -21.19
N ARG A 230 1.68 -13.53 -20.24
CA ARG A 230 0.37 -12.89 -20.34
C ARG A 230 0.49 -11.37 -20.41
N MET A 231 1.30 -10.76 -19.56
CA MET A 231 1.56 -9.32 -19.57
C MET A 231 2.21 -8.88 -20.89
N ALA A 232 3.17 -9.63 -21.42
CA ALA A 232 3.79 -9.35 -22.70
C ALA A 232 2.77 -9.38 -23.85
N ALA A 233 1.81 -10.31 -23.82
CA ALA A 233 0.72 -10.37 -24.80
C ALA A 233 -0.18 -9.12 -24.69
N MET A 234 -0.59 -8.73 -23.49
CA MET A 234 -1.44 -7.56 -23.28
C MET A 234 -0.74 -6.24 -23.65
N LEU A 235 0.55 -6.11 -23.36
CA LEU A 235 1.34 -4.90 -23.65
C LEU A 235 1.56 -4.64 -25.15
N ARG A 236 1.25 -5.61 -26.04
CA ARG A 236 1.21 -5.37 -27.49
C ARG A 236 0.00 -4.54 -27.92
N HIS A 237 -1.06 -4.51 -27.12
CA HIS A 237 -2.33 -3.87 -27.45
C HIS A 237 -2.64 -2.64 -26.58
N MET A 238 -2.03 -2.54 -25.41
CA MET A 238 -2.27 -1.45 -24.47
C MET A 238 -1.00 -1.09 -23.70
N THR A 239 -0.96 0.11 -23.16
CA THR A 239 0.18 0.59 -22.35
C THR A 239 0.15 0.03 -20.94
N LEU A 240 1.31 0.04 -20.25
CA LEU A 240 1.38 -0.32 -18.83
C LEU A 240 0.50 0.59 -17.97
N ALA A 241 0.41 1.89 -18.33
CA ALA A 241 -0.45 2.84 -17.62
C ALA A 241 -1.93 2.45 -17.72
N GLU A 242 -2.39 2.01 -18.89
CA GLU A 242 -3.76 1.53 -19.08
C GLU A 242 -4.00 0.22 -18.32
N LEU A 243 -3.07 -0.73 -18.36
CA LEU A 243 -3.17 -1.97 -17.57
C LEU A 243 -3.30 -1.70 -16.07
N ARG A 244 -2.63 -0.66 -15.56
CA ARG A 244 -2.72 -0.25 -14.16
C ARG A 244 -4.04 0.42 -13.77
N THR A 245 -4.93 0.65 -14.71
CA THR A 245 -6.31 1.13 -14.42
C THR A 245 -7.32 0.00 -14.33
N LEU A 246 -6.94 -1.24 -14.66
CA LEU A 246 -7.81 -2.41 -14.48
C LEU A 246 -8.16 -2.59 -13.00
N ARG A 247 -9.36 -3.11 -12.76
CA ARG A 247 -9.91 -3.37 -11.43
C ARG A 247 -10.12 -4.86 -11.21
N THR A 248 -10.31 -5.24 -9.98
CA THR A 248 -10.77 -6.58 -9.63
C THR A 248 -12.14 -6.83 -10.26
N ILE A 249 -12.28 -7.97 -10.92
CA ILE A 249 -13.58 -8.36 -11.46
C ILE A 249 -14.49 -8.87 -10.35
N ASP A 250 -15.76 -8.50 -10.38
CA ASP A 250 -16.77 -9.02 -9.45
C ASP A 250 -17.11 -10.47 -9.78
N GLU A 251 -16.52 -11.41 -9.04
CA GLU A 251 -16.75 -12.84 -9.24
C GLU A 251 -18.20 -13.26 -9.05
N ALA A 252 -18.94 -12.58 -8.15
CA ALA A 252 -20.36 -12.85 -7.94
C ALA A 252 -21.20 -12.43 -9.16
N ALA A 253 -20.92 -11.25 -9.72
CA ALA A 253 -21.54 -10.80 -10.96
C ALA A 253 -21.21 -11.72 -12.15
N VAL A 254 -19.96 -12.19 -12.25
CA VAL A 254 -19.54 -13.16 -13.28
C VAL A 254 -20.31 -14.48 -13.14
N GLU A 255 -20.48 -14.98 -11.92
CA GLU A 255 -21.19 -16.25 -11.69
C GLU A 255 -22.68 -16.15 -12.04
N ILE A 256 -23.31 -15.01 -11.71
CA ILE A 256 -24.70 -14.73 -12.12
C ILE A 256 -24.82 -14.70 -13.66
N LEU A 257 -23.87 -14.03 -14.34
CA LEU A 257 -23.88 -13.98 -15.82
C LEU A 257 -23.71 -15.38 -16.45
N LYS A 258 -22.87 -16.24 -15.88
CA LYS A 258 -22.72 -17.63 -16.35
C LYS A 258 -24.03 -18.39 -16.19
N GLN A 259 -24.65 -18.35 -15.02
CA GLN A 259 -25.92 -19.06 -14.77
C GLN A 259 -27.03 -18.60 -15.72
N GLU A 260 -27.16 -17.29 -15.95
CA GLU A 260 -28.13 -16.75 -16.89
C GLU A 260 -27.85 -17.15 -18.34
N ALA A 261 -26.58 -17.07 -18.77
CA ALA A 261 -26.18 -17.48 -20.11
C ALA A 261 -26.45 -18.96 -20.35
N HIS A 262 -26.11 -19.82 -19.38
CA HIS A 262 -26.39 -21.25 -19.45
C HIS A 262 -27.90 -21.54 -19.49
N ALA A 263 -28.70 -20.84 -18.71
CA ALA A 263 -30.17 -20.99 -18.73
C ALA A 263 -30.75 -20.59 -20.09
N LEU A 264 -30.31 -19.46 -20.65
CA LEU A 264 -30.75 -19.01 -21.96
C LEU A 264 -30.30 -19.96 -23.09
N HIS A 265 -29.08 -20.49 -23.03
CA HIS A 265 -28.56 -21.46 -23.97
C HIS A 265 -29.34 -22.78 -23.91
N ALA A 266 -29.60 -23.32 -22.72
CA ALA A 266 -30.39 -24.54 -22.52
C ALA A 266 -31.83 -24.39 -22.98
N ALA A 267 -32.41 -23.21 -22.81
CA ALA A 267 -33.75 -22.88 -23.32
C ALA A 267 -33.79 -22.61 -24.84
N GLN A 268 -32.67 -22.71 -25.55
CA GLN A 268 -32.53 -22.33 -26.95
C GLN A 268 -33.11 -20.93 -27.25
N ALA A 269 -32.93 -20.00 -26.34
CA ALA A 269 -33.47 -18.66 -26.44
C ALA A 269 -32.92 -17.92 -27.65
N ASP A 270 -33.81 -17.16 -28.34
CA ASP A 270 -33.38 -16.33 -29.47
C ASP A 270 -32.33 -15.29 -28.99
N PRO A 271 -31.15 -15.24 -29.60
CA PRO A 271 -30.10 -14.26 -29.29
C PRO A 271 -30.55 -12.79 -29.41
N SER A 272 -31.63 -12.50 -30.17
CA SER A 272 -32.22 -11.16 -30.30
C SER A 272 -33.27 -10.85 -29.21
N SER A 273 -33.60 -11.81 -28.36
CA SER A 273 -34.65 -11.70 -27.35
C SER A 273 -34.34 -10.63 -26.29
N LYS A 274 -35.39 -10.14 -25.59
CA LYS A 274 -35.23 -9.18 -24.50
C LYS A 274 -34.34 -9.70 -23.37
N PRO A 275 -34.43 -10.98 -22.90
CA PRO A 275 -33.50 -11.55 -21.93
C PRO A 275 -32.06 -11.59 -22.42
N ALA A 276 -31.81 -11.95 -23.69
CA ALA A 276 -30.46 -11.97 -24.27
C ALA A 276 -29.84 -10.57 -24.30
N ARG A 277 -30.63 -9.54 -24.65
CA ARG A 277 -30.17 -8.13 -24.59
C ARG A 277 -29.84 -7.69 -23.16
N ALA A 278 -30.64 -8.10 -22.17
CA ALA A 278 -30.37 -7.76 -20.78
C ALA A 278 -29.09 -8.44 -20.25
N LEU A 279 -28.80 -9.67 -20.68
CA LEU A 279 -27.55 -10.37 -20.35
C LEU A 279 -26.34 -9.64 -20.95
N VAL A 280 -26.41 -9.24 -22.22
CA VAL A 280 -25.33 -8.48 -22.89
C VAL A 280 -25.06 -7.17 -22.18
N ALA A 281 -26.09 -6.39 -21.84
CA ALA A 281 -25.93 -5.12 -21.15
C ALA A 281 -25.25 -5.29 -19.76
N ARG A 282 -25.57 -6.36 -19.02
CA ARG A 282 -24.90 -6.65 -17.74
C ARG A 282 -23.46 -7.08 -17.95
N TRP A 283 -23.20 -7.90 -18.95
CA TRP A 283 -21.82 -8.29 -19.30
C TRP A 283 -20.98 -7.08 -19.68
N GLU A 284 -21.51 -6.17 -20.50
CA GLU A 284 -20.82 -4.92 -20.86
C GLU A 284 -20.51 -4.08 -19.63
N GLN A 285 -21.45 -3.98 -18.68
CA GLN A 285 -21.20 -3.23 -17.43
C GLN A 285 -20.09 -3.86 -16.61
N VAL A 286 -20.09 -5.19 -16.40
CA VAL A 286 -19.04 -5.90 -15.67
C VAL A 286 -17.67 -5.69 -16.33
N MET A 287 -17.62 -5.71 -17.66
CA MET A 287 -16.38 -5.49 -18.42
C MET A 287 -15.93 -4.01 -18.38
N LEU A 288 -16.88 -3.06 -18.35
CA LEU A 288 -16.57 -1.64 -18.18
C LEU A 288 -16.03 -1.37 -16.76
N ASP A 289 -16.63 -1.96 -15.75
CA ASP A 289 -16.16 -1.83 -14.35
C ASP A 289 -14.74 -2.37 -14.21
N LEU A 290 -14.43 -3.53 -14.78
CA LEU A 290 -13.08 -4.08 -14.88
C LEU A 290 -12.09 -3.07 -15.51
N CYS A 291 -12.52 -2.33 -16.52
CA CYS A 291 -11.74 -1.33 -17.23
C CYS A 291 -11.79 0.06 -16.59
N GLY A 292 -12.26 0.20 -15.33
CA GLY A 292 -12.39 1.48 -14.65
C GLY A 292 -13.30 2.47 -15.38
N ASN A 293 -14.39 1.96 -15.99
CA ASN A 293 -15.36 2.70 -16.81
C ASN A 293 -14.74 3.43 -18.02
N GLN A 294 -13.73 2.83 -18.63
CA GLN A 294 -13.06 3.36 -19.83
C GLN A 294 -13.40 2.51 -21.07
N PRO A 295 -14.34 2.93 -21.94
CA PRO A 295 -14.73 2.15 -23.13
C PRO A 295 -13.58 1.88 -24.11
N ALA A 296 -12.66 2.85 -24.26
CA ALA A 296 -11.48 2.69 -25.12
C ALA A 296 -10.56 1.57 -24.64
N LEU A 297 -10.40 1.42 -23.32
CA LEU A 297 -9.61 0.34 -22.72
C LEU A 297 -10.32 -1.01 -22.90
N LEU A 298 -11.64 -1.05 -22.73
CA LEU A 298 -12.43 -2.26 -23.00
C LEU A 298 -12.25 -2.75 -24.45
N HIS A 299 -12.31 -1.85 -25.43
CA HIS A 299 -12.05 -2.21 -26.83
C HIS A 299 -10.65 -2.81 -27.03
N LYS A 300 -9.61 -2.21 -26.43
CA LYS A 300 -8.24 -2.73 -26.50
C LYS A 300 -8.12 -4.09 -25.83
N LEU A 301 -8.77 -4.27 -24.68
CA LEU A 301 -8.78 -5.55 -23.95
C LEU A 301 -9.41 -6.67 -24.79
N ILE A 302 -10.58 -6.41 -25.35
CA ILE A 302 -11.26 -7.35 -26.24
C ILE A 302 -10.39 -7.66 -27.48
N ALA A 303 -9.78 -6.63 -28.09
CA ALA A 303 -8.87 -6.82 -29.24
C ALA A 303 -7.66 -7.71 -28.87
N ALA A 304 -7.07 -7.50 -27.68
CA ALA A 304 -5.98 -8.34 -27.20
C ALA A 304 -6.39 -9.82 -27.07
N TYR A 305 -7.54 -10.08 -26.44
CA TYR A 305 -8.04 -11.45 -26.27
C TYR A 305 -8.39 -12.13 -27.62
N ASN A 306 -8.79 -11.37 -28.62
CA ASN A 306 -9.06 -11.91 -29.97
C ASN A 306 -7.79 -12.16 -30.76
N ALA A 307 -6.79 -11.28 -30.65
CA ALA A 307 -5.57 -11.36 -31.46
C ALA A 307 -4.51 -12.31 -30.89
N GLU A 308 -4.49 -12.49 -29.55
CA GLU A 308 -3.43 -13.23 -28.88
C GLU A 308 -3.84 -14.67 -28.54
N PRO A 309 -3.26 -15.68 -29.20
CA PRO A 309 -3.60 -17.09 -28.94
C PRO A 309 -3.41 -17.48 -27.46
N LEU A 310 -2.44 -16.86 -26.77
CA LEU A 310 -2.16 -17.09 -25.36
C LEU A 310 -3.32 -16.67 -24.45
N LEU A 311 -4.07 -15.64 -24.82
CA LEU A 311 -5.18 -15.10 -24.04
C LEU A 311 -6.50 -15.80 -24.37
N GLN A 312 -6.62 -16.38 -25.58
CA GLN A 312 -7.84 -17.03 -26.05
C GLN A 312 -8.22 -18.23 -25.17
N GLY A 313 -9.49 -18.31 -24.77
CA GLY A 313 -10.01 -19.39 -23.91
C GLY A 313 -9.45 -19.38 -22.47
N THR A 314 -8.82 -18.27 -22.04
CA THR A 314 -8.31 -18.09 -20.68
C THR A 314 -8.98 -16.89 -20.01
N THR A 315 -10.29 -16.78 -20.13
CA THR A 315 -11.12 -15.74 -19.51
C THR A 315 -11.78 -16.26 -18.23
N VAL A 316 -12.41 -15.37 -17.49
CA VAL A 316 -13.23 -15.74 -16.32
C VAL A 316 -14.58 -16.36 -16.75
N PHE A 317 -14.97 -16.20 -18.01
CA PHE A 317 -16.18 -16.77 -18.59
C PHE A 317 -15.87 -18.08 -19.31
N ASP A 318 -16.78 -19.04 -19.21
CA ASP A 318 -16.69 -20.29 -19.96
C ASP A 318 -17.14 -20.15 -21.43
N ASP A 319 -16.85 -21.14 -22.23
CA ASP A 319 -17.11 -21.14 -23.69
C ASP A 319 -18.62 -21.02 -24.01
N THR A 320 -19.50 -21.61 -23.18
CA THR A 320 -20.95 -21.52 -23.37
C THR A 320 -21.43 -20.08 -23.17
N THR A 321 -20.97 -19.44 -22.07
CA THR A 321 -21.29 -18.04 -21.76
C THR A 321 -20.81 -17.10 -22.86
N LEU A 322 -19.54 -17.22 -23.27
CA LEU A 322 -18.98 -16.38 -24.33
C LEU A 322 -19.65 -16.63 -25.69
N GLY A 323 -19.92 -17.88 -26.03
CA GLY A 323 -20.61 -18.24 -27.27
C GLY A 323 -22.00 -17.64 -27.36
N PHE A 324 -22.78 -17.69 -26.27
CA PHE A 324 -24.10 -17.09 -26.24
C PHE A 324 -24.05 -15.55 -26.29
N ILE A 325 -23.13 -14.91 -25.54
CA ILE A 325 -22.94 -13.45 -25.57
C ILE A 325 -22.55 -12.98 -26.97
N LYS A 326 -21.61 -13.67 -27.66
CA LYS A 326 -21.22 -13.37 -29.05
C LYS A 326 -22.38 -13.44 -29.99
N SER A 327 -23.20 -14.51 -29.90
CA SER A 327 -24.38 -14.69 -30.72
C SER A 327 -25.41 -13.57 -30.49
N ALA A 328 -25.62 -13.17 -29.22
CA ALA A 328 -26.54 -12.12 -28.87
C ALA A 328 -26.06 -10.72 -29.34
N LEU A 329 -24.77 -10.43 -29.24
CA LEU A 329 -24.17 -9.19 -29.75
C LEU A 329 -24.31 -9.10 -31.27
N ALA A 330 -24.03 -10.19 -31.99
CA ALA A 330 -24.18 -10.24 -33.44
C ALA A 330 -25.64 -10.01 -33.87
N ALA A 331 -26.62 -10.60 -33.16
CA ALA A 331 -28.04 -10.46 -33.45
C ALA A 331 -28.59 -9.04 -33.20
N GLN A 332 -27.94 -8.27 -32.30
CA GLN A 332 -28.31 -6.89 -31.96
C GLN A 332 -27.70 -5.84 -32.89
N GLY A 333 -26.92 -6.25 -33.89
CA GLY A 333 -26.24 -5.33 -34.80
C GLY A 333 -25.21 -4.42 -34.06
N HIS A 334 -24.87 -4.76 -32.82
CA HIS A 334 -23.80 -4.09 -32.09
C HIS A 334 -22.48 -4.45 -32.77
N GLN A 335 -22.02 -3.52 -33.60
CA GLN A 335 -20.68 -3.57 -34.17
C GLN A 335 -19.67 -3.21 -33.07
N LEU A 336 -19.50 -4.06 -32.10
CA LEU A 336 -18.18 -4.23 -31.54
C LEU A 336 -17.37 -4.89 -32.66
N GLU A 337 -16.81 -4.09 -33.60
CA GLU A 337 -16.00 -4.57 -34.75
C GLU A 337 -14.89 -5.53 -34.29
N VAL A 338 -14.60 -5.51 -33.01
CA VAL A 338 -13.60 -6.30 -32.29
C VAL A 338 -14.02 -7.76 -32.02
N LEU A 339 -15.33 -8.08 -32.07
CA LEU A 339 -15.81 -9.46 -31.83
C LEU A 339 -16.02 -10.27 -33.12
N LYS A 340 -15.79 -9.69 -34.30
CA LYS A 340 -16.00 -10.37 -35.58
C LYS A 340 -14.97 -11.46 -35.90
N ASN A 341 -13.81 -11.49 -35.22
CA ASN A 341 -12.71 -12.39 -35.55
C ASN A 341 -12.29 -13.29 -34.36
N ALA A 342 -13.15 -13.55 -33.39
CA ALA A 342 -12.85 -14.42 -32.26
C ALA A 342 -13.51 -15.82 -32.40
#